data_d5224592bc1c71d059f36a878aaa8b52
#
_entry.id   d5224592bc1c71d059f36a878aaa8b52
#
_cell.length_a   1.000
_cell.length_b   1.000
_cell.length_c   1.000
_cell.angle_alpha   90.00
_cell.angle_beta   90.00
_cell.angle_gamma   90.00
#
_symmetry.space_group_name_H-M   'P 1'
#
loop_
_entity.id
_entity.type
_entity.pdbx_description
1 polymer ?
#
loop_
_entity_poly.entity_id
_entity_poly.type
_entity_poly.pdbx_seq_one_letter_code
_entity_poly.pdbx_strand_id
1 'polypeptide(L)'
;MGQAEQQKQYTPAEYFALEAQSEVRHEFFEGEVFAMAGASIAHSTIAQNFILKLRPALRGKNCRVQIEAVRLAVEENRHYTYPDVMVSCDPADQRESQQLNLPILIVEVLSPSTEAYDRGLKFNQYKKLPSLRHYLLVSQTTWLVEWYQLTEYGAWAHTALAEANDALAIPELGLAMTLAEVYEEAGVAPMKLNFGAEATGAF
;
A
#
# COMPACT_ATOMS: atom_id res chain seq x y z
N MET A 1 39.68 11.40 -2.27
CA MET A 1 38.83 10.65 -1.35
C MET A 1 37.76 11.63 -0.86
N GLY A 2 36.56 11.60 -1.48
CA GLY A 2 35.42 12.39 -1.02
C GLY A 2 34.93 11.78 0.30
N GLN A 3 34.79 12.61 1.33
CA GLN A 3 34.07 12.23 2.53
C GLN A 3 32.61 11.94 2.11
N ALA A 4 32.11 10.75 2.40
CA ALA A 4 30.69 10.48 2.29
C ALA A 4 29.98 11.49 3.20
N GLU A 5 29.05 12.29 2.66
CA GLU A 5 28.17 13.12 3.47
C GLU A 5 27.48 12.18 4.47
N GLN A 6 27.69 12.44 5.76
CA GLN A 6 26.96 11.71 6.79
C GLN A 6 25.50 12.10 6.68
N GLN A 7 24.67 11.16 6.27
CA GLN A 7 23.23 11.33 6.23
C GLN A 7 22.74 11.70 7.63
N LYS A 8 22.03 12.81 7.77
CA LYS A 8 21.55 13.30 9.07
C LYS A 8 20.65 12.22 9.70
N GLN A 9 20.99 11.83 10.91
CA GLN A 9 20.15 10.94 11.71
C GLN A 9 19.16 11.77 12.53
N TYR A 10 17.89 11.42 12.48
CA TYR A 10 16.82 12.09 13.19
C TYR A 10 16.37 11.24 14.39
N THR A 11 16.14 11.88 15.50
CA THR A 11 15.36 11.29 16.59
C THR A 11 13.87 11.30 16.23
N PRO A 12 13.03 10.45 16.84
CA PRO A 12 11.57 10.52 16.64
C PRO A 12 10.99 11.93 16.93
N ALA A 13 11.48 12.61 17.95
CA ALA A 13 11.03 13.97 18.29
C ALA A 13 11.36 14.97 17.17
N GLU A 14 12.56 14.91 16.58
CA GLU A 14 12.95 15.75 15.44
C GLU A 14 12.12 15.43 14.19
N TYR A 15 11.81 14.14 13.95
CA TYR A 15 10.91 13.72 12.87
C TYR A 15 9.51 14.32 13.06
N PHE A 16 8.92 14.20 14.25
CA PHE A 16 7.59 14.79 14.49
C PHE A 16 7.58 16.31 14.39
N ALA A 17 8.66 16.97 14.81
CA ALA A 17 8.80 18.42 14.65
C ALA A 17 8.91 18.83 13.17
N LEU A 18 9.60 18.02 12.35
CA LEU A 18 9.66 18.19 10.90
C LEU A 18 8.27 18.03 10.27
N GLU A 19 7.57 16.92 10.58
CA GLU A 19 6.23 16.62 10.05
C GLU A 19 5.19 17.70 10.41
N ALA A 20 5.31 18.32 11.59
CA ALA A 20 4.41 19.39 12.02
C ALA A 20 4.58 20.70 11.23
N GLN A 21 5.73 20.91 10.59
CA GLN A 21 6.07 22.13 9.86
C GLN A 21 6.13 21.95 8.35
N SER A 22 6.23 20.71 7.87
CA SER A 22 6.39 20.41 6.45
C SER A 22 5.05 20.33 5.74
N GLU A 23 5.01 20.87 4.53
CA GLU A 23 3.89 20.66 3.58
C GLU A 23 3.97 19.30 2.89
N VAL A 24 5.15 18.66 2.90
CA VAL A 24 5.41 17.34 2.32
C VAL A 24 5.49 16.32 3.44
N ARG A 25 4.88 15.15 3.26
CA ARG A 25 4.98 14.03 4.21
C ARG A 25 6.31 13.30 4.07
N HIS A 26 6.80 12.79 5.19
CA HIS A 26 8.03 12.02 5.23
C HIS A 26 7.80 10.70 5.95
N GLU A 27 8.28 9.62 5.37
CA GLU A 27 8.44 8.35 6.08
C GLU A 27 9.67 8.42 6.99
N PHE A 28 9.64 7.68 8.08
CA PHE A 28 10.75 7.58 9.04
C PHE A 28 11.11 6.11 9.28
N PHE A 29 12.37 5.79 9.13
CA PHE A 29 12.86 4.44 9.41
C PHE A 29 14.24 4.50 10.05
N GLU A 30 14.38 3.99 11.31
CA GLU A 30 15.65 3.84 12.03
C GLU A 30 16.52 5.12 12.04
N GLY A 31 15.89 6.30 12.15
CA GLY A 31 16.59 7.59 12.15
C GLY A 31 16.72 8.23 10.78
N GLU A 32 16.38 7.55 9.71
CA GLU A 32 16.37 8.11 8.36
C GLU A 32 14.99 8.68 8.01
N VAL A 33 14.97 9.78 7.27
CA VAL A 33 13.75 10.49 6.85
C VAL A 33 13.71 10.55 5.33
N PHE A 34 12.61 10.11 4.75
CA PHE A 34 12.39 10.02 3.31
C PHE A 34 11.18 10.86 2.90
N ALA A 35 11.40 11.91 2.11
CA ALA A 35 10.30 12.71 1.58
C ALA A 35 9.46 11.88 0.61
N MET A 36 8.15 11.93 0.75
CA MET A 36 7.24 11.28 -0.20
C MET A 36 7.21 12.04 -1.51
N ALA A 37 7.28 11.31 -2.63
CA ALA A 37 7.11 11.89 -3.96
C ALA A 37 5.64 12.18 -4.25
N GLY A 38 5.39 13.09 -5.20
CA GLY A 38 4.03 13.32 -5.69
C GLY A 38 3.47 12.11 -6.44
N ALA A 39 2.15 11.90 -6.36
CA ALA A 39 1.45 10.82 -7.03
C ALA A 39 1.12 11.17 -8.49
N SER A 40 1.10 10.16 -9.38
CA SER A 40 0.54 10.30 -10.74
C SER A 40 -0.99 10.28 -10.70
N ILE A 41 -1.64 10.70 -11.80
CA ILE A 41 -3.09 10.59 -11.93
C ILE A 41 -3.54 9.12 -11.81
N ALA A 42 -2.84 8.20 -12.48
CA ALA A 42 -3.14 6.76 -12.41
C ALA A 42 -3.06 6.24 -10.97
N HIS A 43 -1.97 6.58 -10.25
CA HIS A 43 -1.79 6.22 -8.84
C HIS A 43 -2.97 6.71 -7.98
N SER A 44 -3.30 7.99 -8.09
CA SER A 44 -4.38 8.60 -7.31
C SER A 44 -5.76 8.01 -7.65
N THR A 45 -6.04 7.74 -8.94
CA THR A 45 -7.30 7.12 -9.38
C THR A 45 -7.44 5.70 -8.82
N ILE A 46 -6.38 4.89 -8.88
CA ILE A 46 -6.38 3.53 -8.31
C ILE A 46 -6.68 3.58 -6.80
N ALA A 47 -5.98 4.43 -6.04
CA ALA A 47 -6.23 4.58 -4.61
C ALA A 47 -7.68 4.99 -4.32
N GLN A 48 -8.25 5.91 -5.11
CA GLN A 48 -9.65 6.35 -5.01
C GLN A 48 -10.63 5.20 -5.29
N ASN A 49 -10.37 4.32 -6.27
CA ASN A 49 -11.23 3.18 -6.58
C ASN A 49 -11.35 2.22 -5.38
N PHE A 50 -10.24 1.98 -4.64
CA PHE A 50 -10.30 1.25 -3.37
C PHE A 50 -11.19 1.96 -2.34
N ILE A 51 -11.05 3.28 -2.18
CA ILE A 51 -11.86 4.06 -1.24
C ILE A 51 -13.35 3.98 -1.57
N LEU A 52 -13.70 4.10 -2.85
CA LEU A 52 -15.10 4.05 -3.32
C LEU A 52 -15.75 2.70 -3.03
N LYS A 53 -14.99 1.60 -3.01
CA LYS A 53 -15.49 0.27 -2.65
C LYS A 53 -15.47 0.02 -1.14
N LEU A 54 -14.40 0.40 -0.45
CA LEU A 54 -14.23 0.13 0.98
C LEU A 54 -15.21 0.93 1.86
N ARG A 55 -15.38 2.23 1.60
CA ARG A 55 -16.23 3.07 2.46
C ARG A 55 -17.70 2.60 2.54
N PRO A 56 -18.38 2.26 1.44
CA PRO A 56 -19.74 1.70 1.51
C PRO A 56 -19.76 0.33 2.20
N ALA A 57 -18.79 -0.56 1.91
CA ALA A 57 -18.72 -1.91 2.47
C ALA A 57 -18.52 -1.91 4.00
N LEU A 58 -17.85 -0.89 4.52
CA LEU A 58 -17.55 -0.73 5.95
C LEU A 58 -18.56 0.16 6.69
N ARG A 59 -19.61 0.65 6.01
CA ARG A 59 -20.63 1.48 6.66
C ARG A 59 -21.33 0.70 7.78
N GLY A 60 -21.36 1.30 8.97
CA GLY A 60 -21.94 0.68 10.17
C GLY A 60 -21.04 -0.34 10.86
N LYS A 61 -19.88 -0.67 10.29
CA LYS A 61 -18.81 -1.39 10.98
C LYS A 61 -17.93 -0.38 11.72
N ASN A 62 -17.35 -0.79 12.82
CA ASN A 62 -16.41 0.07 13.56
C ASN A 62 -15.02 0.07 12.90
N CYS A 63 -14.97 0.49 11.63
CA CYS A 63 -13.75 0.49 10.84
C CYS A 63 -13.47 1.90 10.27
N ARG A 64 -12.20 2.23 10.16
CA ARG A 64 -11.70 3.45 9.49
C ARG A 64 -10.97 3.09 8.21
N VAL A 65 -11.30 3.80 7.13
CA VAL A 65 -10.54 3.78 5.87
C VAL A 65 -9.79 5.10 5.77
N GLN A 66 -8.48 5.05 5.62
CA GLN A 66 -7.60 6.21 5.53
C GLN A 66 -6.72 6.13 4.29
N ILE A 67 -6.23 7.29 3.85
CA ILE A 67 -5.34 7.46 2.70
C ILE A 67 -4.12 8.28 3.08
N GLU A 68 -3.08 8.22 2.29
CA GLU A 68 -1.77 8.94 2.23
C GLU A 68 -1.47 9.99 3.34
N ALA A 69 -2.47 10.71 3.84
CA ALA A 69 -2.26 11.80 4.79
C ALA A 69 -2.27 11.35 6.26
N VAL A 70 -2.64 10.09 6.52
CA VAL A 70 -2.69 9.53 7.87
C VAL A 70 -1.52 8.58 8.07
N ARG A 71 -0.71 8.87 9.08
CA ARG A 71 0.47 8.09 9.41
C ARG A 71 0.10 6.71 9.94
N LEU A 72 0.89 5.71 9.57
CA LEU A 72 0.92 4.38 10.19
C LEU A 72 2.17 4.27 11.07
N ALA A 73 1.99 3.96 12.35
CA ALA A 73 3.09 3.53 13.21
C ALA A 73 3.29 2.02 13.03
N VAL A 74 4.31 1.64 12.26
CA VAL A 74 4.68 0.23 12.07
C VAL A 74 5.41 -0.30 13.29
N GLU A 75 6.31 0.50 13.83
CA GLU A 75 7.02 0.27 15.10
C GLU A 75 7.20 1.63 15.78
N GLU A 76 6.64 1.76 16.98
CA GLU A 76 6.66 3.02 17.72
C GLU A 76 8.10 3.52 17.95
N ASN A 77 8.32 4.80 17.67
CA ASN A 77 9.62 5.49 17.75
C ASN A 77 10.72 4.98 16.78
N ARG A 78 10.40 4.07 15.86
CA ARG A 78 11.38 3.49 14.94
C ARG A 78 10.95 3.50 13.48
N HIS A 79 9.65 3.31 13.20
CA HIS A 79 9.18 3.21 11.83
C HIS A 79 7.78 3.79 11.66
N TYR A 80 7.69 4.83 10.83
CA TYR A 80 6.44 5.50 10.46
C TYR A 80 6.34 5.63 8.95
N THR A 81 5.18 5.28 8.40
CA THR A 81 4.89 5.33 6.96
C THR A 81 3.55 6.00 6.69
N TYR A 82 3.25 6.24 5.41
CA TYR A 82 1.97 6.76 4.95
C TYR A 82 1.44 5.88 3.80
N PRO A 83 0.78 4.76 4.10
CA PRO A 83 0.22 3.88 3.07
C PRO A 83 -0.79 4.60 2.18
N ASP A 84 -0.84 4.24 0.90
CA ASP A 84 -1.79 4.86 -0.04
C ASP A 84 -3.24 4.62 0.36
N VAL A 85 -3.56 3.40 0.82
CA VAL A 85 -4.84 3.09 1.47
C VAL A 85 -4.61 2.14 2.64
N MET A 86 -5.25 2.39 3.77
CA MET A 86 -5.27 1.47 4.90
C MET A 86 -6.63 1.40 5.58
N VAL A 87 -6.94 0.23 6.13
CA VAL A 87 -8.15 -0.02 6.90
C VAL A 87 -7.77 -0.54 8.28
N SER A 88 -8.31 0.08 9.32
CA SER A 88 -8.28 -0.46 10.69
C SER A 88 -9.69 -0.62 11.23
N CYS A 89 -9.96 -1.76 11.86
CA CYS A 89 -11.19 -2.04 12.57
C CYS A 89 -10.95 -2.20 14.09
N ASP A 90 -9.74 -1.93 14.55
CA ASP A 90 -9.39 -2.04 15.96
C ASP A 90 -9.97 -0.87 16.77
N PRO A 91 -10.60 -1.14 17.95
CA PRO A 91 -11.16 -0.09 18.81
C PRO A 91 -10.12 0.91 19.32
N ALA A 92 -8.85 0.53 19.44
CA ALA A 92 -7.78 1.44 19.84
C ALA A 92 -7.58 2.54 18.80
N ASP A 93 -7.51 2.18 17.53
CA ASP A 93 -7.36 3.12 16.41
C ASP A 93 -8.57 4.06 16.24
N GLN A 94 -9.75 3.70 16.76
CA GLN A 94 -10.94 4.57 16.70
C GLN A 94 -10.78 5.86 17.52
N ARG A 95 -9.88 5.89 18.48
CA ARG A 95 -9.61 7.05 19.36
C ARG A 95 -8.47 7.91 18.86
N GLU A 96 -7.65 7.37 17.95
CA GLU A 96 -6.50 8.08 17.41
C GLU A 96 -6.92 9.18 16.44
N SER A 97 -6.19 10.28 16.44
CA SER A 97 -6.51 11.46 15.62
C SER A 97 -5.53 11.71 14.46
N GLN A 98 -4.32 11.20 14.53
CA GLN A 98 -3.26 11.51 13.58
C GLN A 98 -2.54 10.29 13.00
N GLN A 99 -2.68 9.13 13.63
CA GLN A 99 -2.05 7.89 13.16
C GLN A 99 -2.95 6.68 13.38
N LEU A 100 -2.67 5.59 12.68
CA LEU A 100 -3.17 4.25 12.97
C LEU A 100 -2.00 3.35 13.36
N ASN A 101 -2.30 2.29 14.11
CA ASN A 101 -1.29 1.36 14.63
C ASN A 101 -1.63 -0.10 14.30
N LEU A 102 -2.91 -0.38 14.04
CA LEU A 102 -3.44 -1.73 13.93
C LEU A 102 -4.27 -1.94 12.65
N PRO A 103 -3.67 -1.70 11.46
CA PRO A 103 -4.36 -1.92 10.20
C PRO A 103 -4.60 -3.41 9.96
N ILE A 104 -5.77 -3.74 9.38
CA ILE A 104 -6.08 -5.08 8.88
C ILE A 104 -5.75 -5.24 7.40
N LEU A 105 -5.83 -4.14 6.64
CA LEU A 105 -5.52 -4.04 5.22
C LEU A 105 -4.60 -2.84 4.97
N ILE A 106 -3.57 -3.06 4.16
CA ILE A 106 -2.74 -2.01 3.56
C ILE A 106 -2.73 -2.22 2.04
N VAL A 107 -2.87 -1.13 1.29
CA VAL A 107 -2.71 -1.08 -0.17
C VAL A 107 -1.62 -0.07 -0.49
N GLU A 108 -0.64 -0.48 -1.30
CA GLU A 108 0.40 0.38 -1.87
C GLU A 108 0.28 0.35 -3.40
N VAL A 109 0.13 1.52 -4.00
CA VAL A 109 0.13 1.69 -5.45
C VAL A 109 1.57 1.94 -5.90
N LEU A 110 2.14 0.97 -6.57
CA LEU A 110 3.56 0.94 -6.91
C LEU A 110 3.94 2.04 -7.90
N SER A 111 4.93 2.84 -7.54
CA SER A 111 5.62 3.75 -8.46
C SER A 111 6.96 3.15 -8.91
N PRO A 112 7.49 3.55 -10.08
CA PRO A 112 8.81 3.07 -10.50
C PRO A 112 9.94 3.36 -9.52
N SER A 113 9.79 4.39 -8.67
CA SER A 113 10.78 4.78 -7.66
C SER A 113 10.66 4.01 -6.35
N THR A 114 9.47 3.50 -5.99
CA THR A 114 9.21 2.85 -4.70
C THR A 114 9.00 1.34 -4.79
N GLU A 115 8.72 0.80 -5.98
CA GLU A 115 8.35 -0.59 -6.21
C GLU A 115 9.25 -1.61 -5.51
N ALA A 116 10.58 -1.47 -5.64
CA ALA A 116 11.52 -2.38 -5.02
C ALA A 116 11.50 -2.31 -3.48
N TYR A 117 11.29 -1.11 -2.94
CA TYR A 117 11.17 -0.86 -1.52
C TYR A 117 9.86 -1.44 -0.95
N ASP A 118 8.74 -1.22 -1.64
CA ASP A 118 7.40 -1.68 -1.23
C ASP A 118 7.32 -3.22 -1.24
N ARG A 119 7.88 -3.89 -2.28
CA ARG A 119 7.96 -5.36 -2.38
C ARG A 119 8.89 -5.98 -1.36
N GLY A 120 9.93 -5.29 -0.94
CA GLY A 120 11.00 -5.80 -0.10
C GLY A 120 10.93 -5.36 1.35
N LEU A 121 11.61 -4.26 1.66
CA LEU A 121 11.81 -3.79 3.02
C LEU A 121 10.47 -3.46 3.69
N LYS A 122 9.60 -2.69 3.01
CA LYS A 122 8.34 -2.23 3.56
C LYS A 122 7.42 -3.40 3.91
N PHE A 123 7.27 -4.39 3.00
CA PHE A 123 6.50 -5.59 3.30
C PHE A 123 7.07 -6.38 4.47
N ASN A 124 8.40 -6.52 4.57
CA ASN A 124 9.02 -7.21 5.70
C ASN A 124 8.75 -6.50 7.04
N GLN A 125 8.64 -5.18 7.05
CA GLN A 125 8.28 -4.43 8.23
C GLN A 125 6.77 -4.56 8.53
N TYR A 126 5.92 -4.44 7.52
CA TYR A 126 4.46 -4.59 7.69
C TYR A 126 4.05 -5.96 8.23
N LYS A 127 4.76 -7.02 7.88
CA LYS A 127 4.53 -8.35 8.46
C LYS A 127 4.69 -8.43 9.98
N LYS A 128 5.33 -7.44 10.61
CA LYS A 128 5.45 -7.36 12.08
C LYS A 128 4.18 -6.81 12.74
N LEU A 129 3.29 -6.17 11.98
CA LEU A 129 2.02 -5.65 12.49
C LEU A 129 1.10 -6.82 12.85
N PRO A 130 0.69 -6.97 14.13
CA PRO A 130 -0.06 -8.15 14.58
C PRO A 130 -1.48 -8.20 14.03
N SER A 131 -2.02 -7.05 13.64
CA SER A 131 -3.36 -6.90 13.09
C SER A 131 -3.43 -7.13 11.58
N LEU A 132 -2.32 -6.98 10.85
CA LEU A 132 -2.31 -7.03 9.39
C LEU A 132 -2.69 -8.43 8.88
N ARG A 133 -3.67 -8.47 7.96
CA ARG A 133 -4.15 -9.69 7.30
C ARG A 133 -3.98 -9.64 5.79
N HIS A 134 -4.05 -8.44 5.21
CA HIS A 134 -3.99 -8.24 3.77
C HIS A 134 -3.01 -7.13 3.41
N TYR A 135 -2.10 -7.43 2.49
CA TYR A 135 -1.21 -6.45 1.87
C TYR A 135 -1.36 -6.54 0.36
N LEU A 136 -1.72 -5.43 -0.27
CA LEU A 136 -1.92 -5.33 -1.71
C LEU A 136 -0.85 -4.43 -2.30
N LEU A 137 -0.19 -4.92 -3.35
CA LEU A 137 0.69 -4.15 -4.20
C LEU A 137 0.02 -4.00 -5.56
N VAL A 138 -0.29 -2.77 -5.95
CA VAL A 138 -1.06 -2.46 -7.15
C VAL A 138 -0.18 -1.71 -8.14
N SER A 139 0.07 -2.28 -9.31
CA SER A 139 0.88 -1.60 -10.33
C SER A 139 0.11 -0.43 -10.94
N GLN A 140 0.75 0.74 -11.07
CA GLN A 140 0.18 1.87 -11.79
C GLN A 140 0.51 1.89 -13.29
N THR A 141 1.27 0.90 -13.79
CA THR A 141 1.74 0.86 -15.18
C THR A 141 1.10 -0.23 -16.03
N THR A 142 0.55 -1.25 -15.39
CA THR A 142 -0.15 -2.38 -16.02
C THR A 142 -1.16 -2.97 -15.05
N TRP A 143 -2.16 -3.67 -15.57
CA TRP A 143 -3.12 -4.36 -14.72
C TRP A 143 -2.45 -5.52 -14.00
N LEU A 144 -2.11 -5.32 -12.74
CA LEU A 144 -1.53 -6.32 -11.85
C LEU A 144 -1.78 -5.92 -10.41
N VAL A 145 -2.40 -6.80 -9.65
CA VAL A 145 -2.48 -6.72 -8.19
C VAL A 145 -1.81 -7.95 -7.61
N GLU A 146 -0.81 -7.73 -6.77
CA GLU A 146 -0.20 -8.78 -5.97
C GLU A 146 -0.82 -8.73 -4.57
N TRP A 147 -1.57 -9.74 -4.25
CA TRP A 147 -2.28 -9.86 -2.99
C TRP A 147 -1.59 -10.84 -2.07
N TYR A 148 -1.09 -10.33 -0.96
CA TYR A 148 -0.54 -11.11 0.15
C TYR A 148 -1.58 -11.21 1.25
N GLN A 149 -1.94 -12.43 1.64
CA GLN A 149 -2.92 -12.72 2.67
C GLN A 149 -2.30 -13.57 3.77
N LEU A 150 -2.46 -13.15 5.04
CA LEU A 150 -2.04 -13.96 6.18
C LEU A 150 -3.04 -15.10 6.39
N THR A 151 -2.56 -16.33 6.27
CA THR A 151 -3.37 -17.54 6.48
C THR A 151 -3.60 -17.84 7.96
N GLU A 152 -4.55 -18.69 8.28
CA GLU A 152 -4.80 -19.19 9.64
C GLU A 152 -3.59 -19.90 10.27
N TYR A 153 -2.66 -20.42 9.44
CA TYR A 153 -1.42 -21.08 9.88
C TYR A 153 -0.26 -20.10 10.10
N GLY A 154 -0.49 -18.79 9.97
CA GLY A 154 0.54 -17.76 10.13
C GLY A 154 1.49 -17.59 8.92
N ALA A 155 1.19 -18.22 7.80
CA ALA A 155 1.95 -18.05 6.55
C ALA A 155 1.31 -16.98 5.66
N TRP A 156 2.12 -16.26 4.89
CA TRP A 156 1.63 -15.32 3.87
C TRP A 156 1.45 -16.05 2.55
N ALA A 157 0.21 -16.20 2.11
CA ALA A 157 -0.14 -16.66 0.77
C ALA A 157 -0.04 -15.49 -0.21
N HIS A 158 0.36 -15.76 -1.45
CA HIS A 158 0.46 -14.77 -2.52
C HIS A 158 -0.44 -15.18 -3.70
N THR A 159 -1.22 -14.24 -4.19
CA THR A 159 -2.06 -14.37 -5.39
C THR A 159 -1.80 -13.18 -6.30
N ALA A 160 -1.56 -13.42 -7.57
CA ALA A 160 -1.48 -12.37 -8.59
C ALA A 160 -2.81 -12.33 -9.37
N LEU A 161 -3.39 -11.13 -9.49
CA LEU A 161 -4.58 -10.84 -10.29
C LEU A 161 -4.13 -10.03 -11.48
N ALA A 162 -4.41 -10.50 -12.71
CA ALA A 162 -3.95 -9.86 -13.94
C ALA A 162 -5.05 -9.77 -15.03
N GLU A 163 -6.14 -10.54 -14.87
CA GLU A 163 -7.25 -10.56 -15.82
C GLU A 163 -8.40 -9.65 -15.35
N ALA A 164 -9.14 -9.07 -16.28
CA ALA A 164 -10.20 -8.10 -16.00
C ALA A 164 -11.25 -8.59 -14.99
N ASN A 165 -11.59 -9.88 -15.05
CA ASN A 165 -12.60 -10.53 -14.20
C ASN A 165 -12.00 -11.16 -12.94
N ASP A 166 -10.68 -11.08 -12.73
CA ASP A 166 -10.09 -11.57 -11.49
C ASP A 166 -10.71 -10.81 -10.30
N ALA A 167 -11.14 -11.57 -9.31
CA ALA A 167 -11.85 -11.03 -8.17
C ALA A 167 -10.94 -10.84 -6.96
N LEU A 168 -10.86 -9.60 -6.48
CA LEU A 168 -10.33 -9.27 -5.17
C LEU A 168 -11.49 -9.29 -4.18
N ALA A 169 -11.56 -10.34 -3.36
CA ALA A 169 -12.62 -10.51 -2.37
C ALA A 169 -12.04 -10.67 -0.96
N ILE A 170 -12.37 -9.75 -0.07
CA ILE A 170 -12.00 -9.77 1.35
C ILE A 170 -13.30 -9.74 2.17
N PRO A 171 -13.89 -10.93 2.47
CA PRO A 171 -15.21 -11.04 3.07
C PRO A 171 -15.36 -10.33 4.42
N GLU A 172 -14.34 -10.38 5.28
CA GLU A 172 -14.35 -9.74 6.59
C GLU A 172 -14.48 -8.20 6.50
N LEU A 173 -13.97 -7.60 5.42
CA LEU A 173 -14.15 -6.18 5.12
C LEU A 173 -15.41 -5.92 4.28
N GLY A 174 -16.03 -6.96 3.72
CA GLY A 174 -17.11 -6.84 2.74
C GLY A 174 -16.62 -6.24 1.42
N LEU A 175 -15.32 -6.25 1.17
CA LEU A 175 -14.75 -5.83 -0.09
C LEU A 175 -14.95 -6.92 -1.13
N ALA A 176 -15.53 -6.54 -2.28
CA ALA A 176 -15.58 -7.35 -3.48
C ALA A 176 -15.46 -6.41 -4.68
N MET A 177 -14.40 -6.57 -5.45
CA MET A 177 -14.16 -5.81 -6.68
C MET A 177 -13.37 -6.65 -7.69
N THR A 178 -13.62 -6.41 -8.96
CA THR A 178 -12.85 -7.00 -10.04
C THR A 178 -11.59 -6.18 -10.33
N LEU A 179 -10.62 -6.77 -11.02
CA LEU A 179 -9.44 -6.05 -11.45
C LEU A 179 -9.81 -4.89 -12.39
N ALA A 180 -10.84 -5.06 -13.25
CA ALA A 180 -11.37 -3.98 -14.07
C ALA A 180 -11.84 -2.77 -13.24
N GLU A 181 -12.49 -3.01 -12.09
CA GLU A 181 -12.93 -1.96 -11.16
C GLU A 181 -11.75 -1.32 -10.39
N VAL A 182 -10.65 -2.07 -10.13
CA VAL A 182 -9.43 -1.48 -9.56
C VAL A 182 -8.85 -0.43 -10.49
N TYR A 183 -8.87 -0.68 -11.81
CA TYR A 183 -8.27 0.19 -12.83
C TYR A 183 -9.27 1.08 -13.57
N GLU A 184 -10.52 1.17 -13.11
CA GLU A 184 -11.55 1.99 -13.71
C GLU A 184 -11.06 3.45 -13.78
N GLU A 185 -11.13 4.05 -14.98
CA GLU A 185 -10.69 5.43 -15.27
C GLU A 185 -9.21 5.76 -14.94
N ALA A 186 -8.41 4.77 -14.56
CA ALA A 186 -7.00 5.01 -14.22
C ALA A 186 -6.10 5.25 -15.47
N GLY A 187 -6.59 4.97 -16.67
CA GLY A 187 -5.81 5.11 -17.90
C GLY A 187 -4.68 4.09 -18.06
N VAL A 188 -4.72 3.01 -17.26
CA VAL A 188 -3.73 1.92 -17.26
C VAL A 188 -4.21 0.80 -18.19
N ALA A 189 -3.31 0.28 -19.03
CA ALA A 189 -3.64 -0.81 -19.94
C ALA A 189 -3.49 -2.19 -19.27
N PRO A 190 -4.32 -3.19 -19.65
CA PRO A 190 -4.11 -4.57 -19.27
C PRO A 190 -2.72 -5.08 -19.64
N MET A 191 -2.21 -6.06 -18.88
CA MET A 191 -0.95 -6.71 -19.18
C MET A 191 -1.03 -7.40 -20.54
N LYS A 192 -0.11 -7.08 -21.45
CA LYS A 192 0.01 -7.80 -22.73
C LYS A 192 0.73 -9.11 -22.48
N LEU A 193 0.02 -10.21 -22.40
CA LEU A 193 0.62 -11.54 -22.44
C LEU A 193 1.06 -11.80 -23.89
N ASN A 194 2.33 -11.60 -24.20
CA ASN A 194 2.92 -12.05 -25.44
C ASN A 194 3.10 -13.57 -25.37
N PHE A 195 2.04 -14.33 -25.65
CA PHE A 195 2.20 -15.72 -26.06
C PHE A 195 2.93 -15.64 -27.41
N GLY A 196 4.19 -16.09 -27.44
CA GLY A 196 4.99 -16.09 -28.65
C GLY A 196 4.19 -16.70 -29.80
N ALA A 197 4.08 -15.96 -30.90
CA ALA A 197 3.56 -16.49 -32.15
C ALA A 197 4.41 -17.73 -32.50
N GLU A 198 3.80 -18.90 -32.42
CA GLU A 198 4.39 -20.12 -32.95
C GLU A 198 4.78 -19.84 -34.40
N ALA A 199 6.08 -19.98 -34.67
CA ALA A 199 6.58 -19.98 -36.02
C ALA A 199 5.90 -21.12 -36.78
N THR A 200 4.87 -20.78 -37.55
CA THR A 200 4.38 -21.68 -38.59
C THR A 200 5.47 -21.79 -39.64
N GLY A 201 6.40 -22.75 -39.40
CA GLY A 201 7.33 -23.20 -40.41
C GLY A 201 6.54 -23.84 -41.54
N ALA A 202 6.54 -23.17 -42.67
CA ALA A 202 6.18 -23.82 -43.93
C ALA A 202 7.27 -24.79 -44.31
N PHE A 203 6.92 -26.05 -44.48
CA PHE A 203 7.66 -27.03 -45.24
C PHE A 203 7.24 -26.98 -46.70
#